data_38b19e88bae8104eab215baf75adb204
#
_entry.id   38b19e88bae8104eab215baf75adb204
#
_cell.length_a   1.000
_cell.length_b   1.000
_cell.length_c   1.000
_cell.angle_alpha   90.00
_cell.angle_beta   90.00
_cell.angle_gamma   90.00
#
_symmetry.space_group_name_H-M   'P 1'
#
loop_
_entity.id
_entity.type
_entity.pdbx_description
1 polymer ?
#
loop_
_entity_poly.entity_id
_entity_poly.type
_entity_poly.pdbx_seq_one_letter_code
_entity_poly.pdbx_strand_id
1 'polypeptide(L)'
;MKNASVDLLRGPILRSLLIFVLPILVSNIFQQLYNTADVMIVGRFLGPDALAAVGASSAIFDLVIGFALGVGNGMGVVIARYYGAKDFRKLRQSVAATVVIGLGLSALVMILGHFGLYPLLSFLGTPSSIIGQSYQYISMIVSCVGVTLGYNLCAGLLRAVGDSLTALYFLIFSALVNIVLDLFFITQLHLGVQSAGLATIISQGLSAILCLYYIKKKVTFLLPSNSDFVLDSSLYLDLFGQGMAMGLMNSIVSIGTVTLQYAINGFGPLIISAQVAARRIMSFAVLPLTSLAAGVTTFTSQNFGAKQFKRIVAGLKQSSLVSITWSVIACALLYIASPFLAGLISGSENAVIIDNASRYLRISSLFYPILGMLFIFRNCLQGLGKKLTPLTSSFIELFGKILFVLLVIPSMGYLGVILCEPLIWIPMTIQLYFALRKHIRNLFIS
;
A
#
# COMPACT_ATOMS: atom_id res chain seq x y z
N MET A 1 -2.88 29.96 8.80
CA MET A 1 -3.46 28.61 8.68
C MET A 1 -3.13 27.86 9.94
N LYS A 2 -4.13 27.36 10.68
CA LYS A 2 -3.91 26.47 11.84
C LYS A 2 -3.04 25.30 11.37
N ASN A 3 -2.10 24.83 12.23
CA ASN A 3 -1.27 23.68 11.91
C ASN A 3 -2.13 22.51 11.41
N ALA A 4 -1.84 22.03 10.20
CA ALA A 4 -2.57 20.91 9.58
C ALA A 4 -2.29 19.57 10.30
N SER A 5 -1.33 19.56 11.23
CA SER A 5 -0.95 18.38 12.00
C SER A 5 -1.94 18.06 13.12
N VAL A 6 -2.36 16.81 13.21
CA VAL A 6 -3.21 16.27 14.28
C VAL A 6 -2.32 15.82 15.44
N ASP A 7 -2.63 16.28 16.66
CA ASP A 7 -1.95 15.78 17.86
C ASP A 7 -2.47 14.40 18.24
N LEU A 8 -1.65 13.37 17.98
CA LEU A 8 -1.96 11.98 18.31
C LEU A 8 -1.55 11.60 19.75
N LEU A 9 -0.83 12.48 20.45
CA LEU A 9 -0.33 12.26 21.81
C LEU A 9 -1.31 12.74 22.87
N ARG A 10 -2.24 13.64 22.53
CA ARG A 10 -3.15 14.30 23.48
C ARG A 10 -4.60 14.20 23.02
N GLY A 11 -5.53 14.50 23.92
CA GLY A 11 -6.98 14.56 23.64
C GLY A 11 -7.65 13.20 23.44
N PRO A 12 -8.91 13.19 22.99
CA PRO A 12 -9.70 11.98 22.76
C PRO A 12 -9.10 11.15 21.62
N ILE A 13 -8.75 9.90 21.91
CA ILE A 13 -8.00 9.01 21.01
C ILE A 13 -8.76 8.79 19.69
N LEU A 14 -10.02 8.38 19.78
CA LEU A 14 -10.83 8.05 18.61
C LEU A 14 -10.98 9.25 17.67
N ARG A 15 -11.28 10.43 18.22
CA ARG A 15 -11.42 11.66 17.44
C ARG A 15 -10.13 12.04 16.72
N SER A 16 -9.00 12.05 17.44
CA SER A 16 -7.69 12.38 16.85
C SER A 16 -7.32 11.37 15.76
N LEU A 17 -7.55 10.07 16.01
CA LEU A 17 -7.25 9.03 15.05
C LEU A 17 -8.13 9.14 13.79
N LEU A 18 -9.44 9.34 13.93
CA LEU A 18 -10.34 9.49 12.78
C LEU A 18 -10.03 10.74 11.95
N ILE A 19 -9.73 11.88 12.58
CA ILE A 19 -9.33 13.11 11.88
C ILE A 19 -8.02 12.89 11.11
N PHE A 20 -7.07 12.12 11.66
CA PHE A 20 -5.82 11.78 11.00
C PHE A 20 -6.01 10.77 9.86
N VAL A 21 -6.90 9.79 10.04
CA VAL A 21 -7.16 8.69 9.08
C VAL A 21 -7.99 9.16 7.88
N LEU A 22 -8.93 10.10 8.09
CA LEU A 22 -9.83 10.54 7.02
C LEU A 22 -9.07 11.07 5.78
N PRO A 23 -8.05 11.94 5.88
CA PRO A 23 -7.24 12.33 4.73
C PRO A 23 -6.50 11.14 4.08
N ILE A 24 -6.07 10.13 4.86
CA ILE A 24 -5.42 8.93 4.32
C ILE A 24 -6.42 8.11 3.51
N LEU A 25 -7.65 7.96 4.00
CA LEU A 25 -8.72 7.26 3.27
C LEU A 25 -9.04 7.98 1.96
N VAL A 26 -9.20 9.29 1.99
CA VAL A 26 -9.44 10.10 0.79
C VAL A 26 -8.26 9.97 -0.18
N SER A 27 -7.01 9.99 0.32
CA SER A 27 -5.81 9.77 -0.50
C SER A 27 -5.84 8.41 -1.22
N ASN A 28 -6.20 7.34 -0.50
CA ASN A 28 -6.29 6.01 -1.07
C ASN A 28 -7.39 5.90 -2.14
N ILE A 29 -8.54 6.56 -1.93
CA ILE A 29 -9.61 6.64 -2.93
C ILE A 29 -9.11 7.37 -4.18
N PHE A 30 -8.51 8.56 -4.02
CA PHE A 30 -7.96 9.31 -5.15
C PHE A 30 -6.89 8.53 -5.91
N GLN A 31 -6.04 7.77 -5.20
CA GLN A 31 -5.03 6.93 -5.81
C GLN A 31 -5.65 5.82 -6.67
N GLN A 32 -6.72 5.18 -6.22
CA GLN A 32 -7.46 4.19 -7.01
C GLN A 32 -8.12 4.81 -8.24
N LEU A 33 -8.69 6.01 -8.08
CA LEU A 33 -9.34 6.72 -9.18
C LEU A 33 -8.33 7.12 -10.26
N TYR A 34 -7.19 7.72 -9.89
CA TYR A 34 -6.22 8.14 -10.88
C TYR A 34 -5.55 6.93 -11.58
N ASN A 35 -5.23 5.84 -10.87
CA ASN A 35 -4.74 4.61 -11.50
C ASN A 35 -5.74 4.05 -12.52
N THR A 36 -7.03 4.15 -12.22
CA THR A 36 -8.08 3.74 -13.16
C THR A 36 -8.15 4.67 -14.36
N ALA A 37 -8.06 5.99 -14.15
CA ALA A 37 -8.06 6.99 -15.23
C ALA A 37 -6.88 6.81 -16.18
N ASP A 38 -5.68 6.57 -15.65
CA ASP A 38 -4.46 6.30 -16.41
C ASP A 38 -4.63 5.11 -17.36
N VAL A 39 -5.10 3.97 -16.84
CA VAL A 39 -5.40 2.76 -17.64
C VAL A 39 -6.48 3.04 -18.70
N MET A 40 -7.53 3.81 -18.36
CA MET A 40 -8.59 4.18 -19.32
C MET A 40 -8.07 5.08 -20.43
N ILE A 41 -7.21 6.06 -20.12
CA ILE A 41 -6.61 6.96 -21.12
C ILE A 41 -5.73 6.15 -22.08
N VAL A 42 -4.85 5.29 -21.55
CA VAL A 42 -4.01 4.42 -22.37
C VAL A 42 -4.88 3.53 -23.31
N GLY A 43 -5.88 2.86 -22.76
CA GLY A 43 -6.74 1.97 -23.53
C GLY A 43 -7.54 2.69 -24.63
N ARG A 44 -8.04 3.90 -24.33
CA ARG A 44 -8.87 4.67 -25.26
C ARG A 44 -8.08 5.32 -26.40
N PHE A 45 -6.87 5.83 -26.12
CA PHE A 45 -6.12 6.62 -27.08
C PHE A 45 -4.97 5.86 -27.75
N LEU A 46 -4.38 4.85 -27.08
CA LEU A 46 -3.27 4.05 -27.62
C LEU A 46 -3.72 2.66 -28.12
N GLY A 47 -4.95 2.27 -27.81
CA GLY A 47 -5.53 1.02 -28.28
C GLY A 47 -5.27 -0.21 -27.42
N PRO A 48 -5.77 -1.39 -27.86
CA PRO A 48 -5.78 -2.61 -27.05
C PRO A 48 -4.39 -3.19 -26.77
N ASP A 49 -3.45 -3.05 -27.70
CA ASP A 49 -2.08 -3.59 -27.54
C ASP A 49 -1.32 -2.83 -26.43
N ALA A 50 -1.47 -1.49 -26.39
CA ALA A 50 -0.87 -0.66 -25.33
C ALA A 50 -1.52 -0.97 -23.98
N LEU A 51 -2.85 -1.15 -23.93
CA LEU A 51 -3.56 -1.57 -22.73
C LEU A 51 -3.07 -2.94 -22.23
N ALA A 52 -2.91 -3.90 -23.15
CA ALA A 52 -2.38 -5.23 -22.83
C ALA A 52 -0.92 -5.14 -22.33
N ALA A 53 -0.12 -4.25 -22.90
CA ALA A 53 1.28 -4.03 -22.47
C ALA A 53 1.37 -3.46 -21.05
N VAL A 54 0.52 -2.47 -20.69
CA VAL A 54 0.42 -1.95 -19.31
C VAL A 54 -0.07 -3.04 -18.37
N GLY A 55 -1.09 -3.81 -18.78
CA GLY A 55 -1.62 -4.92 -18.01
C GLY A 55 -0.58 -6.02 -17.74
N ALA A 56 0.21 -6.40 -18.73
CA ALA A 56 1.30 -7.38 -18.57
C ALA A 56 2.41 -6.89 -17.62
N SER A 57 2.61 -5.57 -17.55
CA SER A 57 3.60 -4.95 -16.65
C SER A 57 3.09 -4.74 -15.22
N SER A 58 1.77 -4.88 -14.97
CA SER A 58 1.14 -4.48 -13.69
C SER A 58 1.73 -5.21 -12.49
N ALA A 59 2.05 -6.49 -12.61
CA ALA A 59 2.65 -7.26 -11.52
C ALA A 59 4.02 -6.70 -11.09
N ILE A 60 4.85 -6.27 -12.07
CA ILE A 60 6.15 -5.66 -11.81
C ILE A 60 5.94 -4.25 -11.23
N PHE A 61 4.99 -3.49 -11.77
CA PHE A 61 4.61 -2.18 -11.25
C PHE A 61 4.21 -2.26 -9.78
N ASP A 62 3.27 -3.15 -9.43
CA ASP A 62 2.79 -3.34 -8.06
C ASP A 62 3.91 -3.78 -7.12
N LEU A 63 4.83 -4.61 -7.59
CA LEU A 63 5.99 -5.04 -6.82
C LEU A 63 6.93 -3.87 -6.51
N VAL A 64 7.29 -3.07 -7.53
CA VAL A 64 8.23 -1.94 -7.38
C VAL A 64 7.61 -0.81 -6.58
N ILE A 65 6.40 -0.40 -6.92
CA ILE A 65 5.68 0.70 -6.23
C ILE A 65 5.28 0.27 -4.82
N GLY A 66 4.76 -0.95 -4.66
CA GLY A 66 4.44 -1.52 -3.35
C GLY A 66 5.66 -1.60 -2.43
N PHE A 67 6.81 -2.00 -2.97
CA PHE A 67 8.08 -1.98 -2.25
C PHE A 67 8.45 -0.55 -1.81
N ALA A 68 8.43 0.42 -2.73
CA ALA A 68 8.76 1.82 -2.44
C ALA A 68 7.83 2.44 -1.38
N LEU A 69 6.52 2.17 -1.47
CA LEU A 69 5.53 2.56 -0.46
C LEU A 69 5.83 1.92 0.91
N GLY A 70 6.14 0.63 0.92
CA GLY A 70 6.49 -0.09 2.13
C GLY A 70 7.74 0.47 2.80
N VAL A 71 8.79 0.72 2.04
CA VAL A 71 10.04 1.32 2.54
C VAL A 71 9.78 2.70 3.14
N GLY A 72 9.04 3.57 2.42
CA GLY A 72 8.70 4.91 2.90
C GLY A 72 7.90 4.89 4.20
N ASN A 73 6.89 4.03 4.29
CA ASN A 73 6.08 3.86 5.50
C ASN A 73 6.90 3.28 6.66
N GLY A 74 7.77 2.30 6.39
CA GLY A 74 8.61 1.69 7.42
C GLY A 74 9.60 2.66 8.05
N MET A 75 10.29 3.47 7.23
CA MET A 75 11.16 4.53 7.74
C MET A 75 10.37 5.60 8.48
N GLY A 76 9.15 5.93 8.02
CA GLY A 76 8.22 6.82 8.70
C GLY A 76 7.87 6.37 10.13
N VAL A 77 7.85 5.08 10.42
CA VAL A 77 7.64 4.52 11.78
C VAL A 77 8.74 4.98 12.73
N VAL A 78 10.00 4.89 12.32
CA VAL A 78 11.14 5.29 13.16
C VAL A 78 11.11 6.79 13.43
N ILE A 79 10.80 7.58 12.39
CA ILE A 79 10.69 9.04 12.49
C ILE A 79 9.53 9.44 13.42
N ALA A 80 8.36 8.79 13.28
CA ALA A 80 7.21 9.02 14.15
C ALA A 80 7.53 8.71 15.62
N ARG A 81 8.34 7.70 15.89
CA ARG A 81 8.80 7.36 17.24
C ARG A 81 9.65 8.47 17.85
N TYR A 82 10.64 9.00 17.13
CA TYR A 82 11.46 10.11 17.63
C TYR A 82 10.68 11.42 17.74
N TYR A 83 9.70 11.65 16.85
CA TYR A 83 8.77 12.76 16.99
C TYR A 83 7.95 12.65 18.28
N GLY A 84 7.41 11.46 18.57
CA GLY A 84 6.69 11.19 19.82
C GLY A 84 7.55 11.37 21.06
N ALA A 85 8.81 10.94 21.00
CA ALA A 85 9.79 11.13 22.07
C ALA A 85 10.23 12.60 22.24
N LYS A 86 9.87 13.51 21.32
CA LYS A 86 10.34 14.90 21.25
C LYS A 86 11.88 15.02 21.12
N ASP A 87 12.53 13.98 20.63
CA ASP A 87 13.96 13.98 20.34
C ASP A 87 14.19 14.48 18.91
N PHE A 88 14.18 15.80 18.75
CA PHE A 88 14.33 16.44 17.45
C PHE A 88 15.74 16.26 16.85
N ARG A 89 16.76 15.98 17.66
CA ARG A 89 18.09 15.66 17.15
C ARG A 89 18.09 14.30 16.46
N LYS A 90 17.64 13.25 17.14
CA LYS A 90 17.52 11.91 16.56
C LYS A 90 16.52 11.89 15.40
N LEU A 91 15.48 12.71 15.46
CA LEU A 91 14.52 12.86 14.37
C LEU A 91 15.20 13.39 13.09
N ARG A 92 16.00 14.49 13.16
CA ARG A 92 16.75 15.00 12.00
C ARG A 92 17.78 14.01 11.49
N GLN A 93 18.52 13.35 12.38
CA GLN A 93 19.44 12.27 12.02
C GLN A 93 18.73 11.12 11.30
N SER A 94 17.50 10.77 11.75
CA SER A 94 16.67 9.76 11.08
C SER A 94 16.25 10.20 9.67
N VAL A 95 15.91 11.47 9.48
CA VAL A 95 15.59 12.01 8.15
C VAL A 95 16.82 11.99 7.25
N ALA A 96 17.98 12.41 7.74
CA ALA A 96 19.25 12.35 7.00
C ALA A 96 19.58 10.92 6.56
N ALA A 97 19.51 9.96 7.49
CA ALA A 97 19.75 8.56 7.21
C ALA A 97 18.72 7.98 6.22
N THR A 98 17.45 8.41 6.30
CA THR A 98 16.39 8.02 5.36
C THR A 98 16.71 8.47 3.95
N VAL A 99 17.25 9.68 3.76
CA VAL A 99 17.69 10.17 2.43
C VAL A 99 18.81 9.29 1.88
N VAL A 100 19.84 9.00 2.70
CA VAL A 100 20.98 8.15 2.26
C VAL A 100 20.53 6.74 1.90
N ILE A 101 19.72 6.10 2.74
CA ILE A 101 19.19 4.76 2.49
C ILE A 101 18.28 4.78 1.25
N GLY A 102 17.43 5.80 1.11
CA GLY A 102 16.53 5.96 -0.03
C GLY A 102 17.28 6.08 -1.36
N LEU A 103 18.36 6.87 -1.41
CA LEU A 103 19.21 6.97 -2.58
C LEU A 103 19.91 5.65 -2.90
N GLY A 104 20.44 4.96 -1.89
CA GLY A 104 21.07 3.64 -2.08
C GLY A 104 20.10 2.59 -2.60
N LEU A 105 18.88 2.52 -2.03
CA LEU A 105 17.84 1.60 -2.48
C LEU A 105 17.35 1.94 -3.91
N SER A 106 17.19 3.23 -4.21
CA SER A 106 16.83 3.66 -5.56
C SER A 106 17.88 3.21 -6.58
N ALA A 107 19.15 3.45 -6.31
CA ALA A 107 20.25 3.02 -7.18
C ALA A 107 20.25 1.49 -7.37
N LEU A 108 20.05 0.73 -6.29
CA LEU A 108 19.98 -0.73 -6.35
C LEU A 108 18.81 -1.20 -7.23
N VAL A 109 17.60 -0.65 -7.04
CA VAL A 109 16.42 -1.03 -7.84
C VAL A 109 16.61 -0.64 -9.31
N MET A 110 17.20 0.53 -9.59
CA MET A 110 17.53 0.97 -10.96
C MET A 110 18.52 0.01 -11.64
N ILE A 111 19.59 -0.40 -10.95
CA ILE A 111 20.59 -1.33 -11.47
C ILE A 111 19.95 -2.70 -11.74
N LEU A 112 19.22 -3.25 -10.74
CA LEU A 112 18.53 -4.55 -10.90
C LEU A 112 17.50 -4.50 -12.01
N GLY A 113 16.78 -3.40 -12.15
CA GLY A 113 15.80 -3.19 -13.21
C GLY A 113 16.45 -3.11 -14.59
N HIS A 114 17.55 -2.38 -14.72
CA HIS A 114 18.24 -2.26 -16.00
C HIS A 114 18.63 -3.62 -16.60
N PHE A 115 19.10 -4.55 -15.77
CA PHE A 115 19.51 -5.88 -16.23
C PHE A 115 18.39 -6.93 -16.17
N GLY A 116 17.43 -6.77 -15.25
CA GLY A 116 16.46 -7.82 -14.92
C GLY A 116 15.06 -7.67 -15.54
N LEU A 117 14.66 -6.47 -16.00
CA LEU A 117 13.28 -6.23 -16.45
C LEU A 117 12.88 -7.06 -17.67
N TYR A 118 13.71 -7.09 -18.70
CA TYR A 118 13.37 -7.82 -19.92
C TYR A 118 13.30 -9.35 -19.68
N PRO A 119 14.30 -9.98 -19.02
CA PRO A 119 14.18 -11.39 -18.60
C PRO A 119 12.96 -11.67 -17.73
N LEU A 120 12.62 -10.75 -16.83
CA LEU A 120 11.45 -10.92 -15.93
C LEU A 120 10.13 -10.89 -16.71
N LEU A 121 9.97 -9.96 -17.67
CA LEU A 121 8.78 -9.91 -18.55
C LEU A 121 8.66 -11.19 -19.37
N SER A 122 9.77 -11.70 -19.91
CA SER A 122 9.79 -12.97 -20.64
C SER A 122 9.43 -14.15 -19.74
N PHE A 123 9.96 -14.20 -18.52
CA PHE A 123 9.66 -15.24 -17.54
C PHE A 123 8.18 -15.23 -17.12
N LEU A 124 7.58 -14.05 -17.03
CA LEU A 124 6.13 -13.89 -16.74
C LEU A 124 5.23 -14.25 -17.93
N GLY A 125 5.80 -14.67 -19.07
CA GLY A 125 5.05 -15.11 -20.23
C GLY A 125 4.44 -13.95 -21.03
N THR A 126 5.02 -12.74 -20.98
CA THR A 126 4.55 -11.61 -21.79
C THR A 126 4.69 -11.95 -23.29
N PRO A 127 3.60 -11.86 -24.10
CA PRO A 127 3.67 -12.16 -25.51
C PRO A 127 4.70 -11.32 -26.26
N SER A 128 5.39 -11.92 -27.23
CA SER A 128 6.42 -11.25 -28.03
C SER A 128 5.90 -10.01 -28.79
N SER A 129 4.61 -9.99 -29.13
CA SER A 129 3.96 -8.86 -29.81
C SER A 129 3.88 -7.59 -28.96
N ILE A 130 3.80 -7.71 -27.63
CA ILE A 130 3.64 -6.56 -26.72
C ILE A 130 4.81 -6.36 -25.75
N ILE A 131 5.77 -7.30 -25.66
CA ILE A 131 6.90 -7.24 -24.70
C ILE A 131 7.73 -5.95 -24.85
N GLY A 132 7.88 -5.47 -26.08
CA GLY A 132 8.60 -4.21 -26.35
C GLY A 132 7.89 -3.01 -25.72
N GLN A 133 6.58 -2.91 -25.85
CA GLN A 133 5.77 -1.83 -25.24
C GLN A 133 5.72 -1.97 -23.72
N SER A 134 5.58 -3.19 -23.21
CA SER A 134 5.63 -3.49 -21.77
C SER A 134 6.97 -3.05 -21.17
N TYR A 135 8.07 -3.36 -21.84
CA TYR A 135 9.39 -2.94 -21.40
C TYR A 135 9.56 -1.41 -21.42
N GLN A 136 9.11 -0.73 -22.48
CA GLN A 136 9.16 0.73 -22.58
C GLN A 136 8.41 1.41 -21.43
N TYR A 137 7.22 0.94 -21.10
CA TYR A 137 6.42 1.47 -19.99
C TYR A 137 7.11 1.27 -18.63
N ILE A 138 7.44 0.01 -18.30
CA ILE A 138 7.93 -0.30 -16.96
C ILE A 138 9.38 0.15 -16.74
N SER A 139 10.22 0.16 -17.78
CA SER A 139 11.61 0.64 -17.69
C SER A 139 11.66 2.13 -17.36
N MET A 140 10.73 2.95 -17.86
CA MET A 140 10.63 4.36 -17.51
C MET A 140 10.42 4.53 -16.01
N ILE A 141 9.46 3.78 -15.44
CA ILE A 141 9.13 3.84 -14.02
C ILE A 141 10.29 3.37 -13.15
N VAL A 142 10.91 2.24 -13.51
CA VAL A 142 12.02 1.66 -12.74
C VAL A 142 13.28 2.51 -12.84
N SER A 143 13.58 3.08 -14.00
CA SER A 143 14.72 3.97 -14.19
C SER A 143 14.61 5.28 -13.38
N CYS A 144 13.40 5.66 -13.00
CA CYS A 144 13.15 6.86 -12.20
C CYS A 144 12.53 6.53 -10.83
N VAL A 145 12.67 5.31 -10.34
CA VAL A 145 12.10 4.87 -9.04
C VAL A 145 12.52 5.75 -7.87
N GLY A 146 13.67 6.42 -7.97
CA GLY A 146 14.13 7.40 -6.98
C GLY A 146 13.16 8.57 -6.79
N VAL A 147 12.47 9.01 -7.87
CA VAL A 147 11.45 10.05 -7.78
C VAL A 147 10.24 9.54 -7.01
N THR A 148 9.76 8.36 -7.36
CA THR A 148 8.63 7.70 -6.67
C THR A 148 8.95 7.46 -5.19
N LEU A 149 10.13 6.92 -4.89
CA LEU A 149 10.57 6.70 -3.51
C LEU A 149 10.70 8.02 -2.76
N GLY A 150 11.29 9.05 -3.39
CA GLY A 150 11.44 10.39 -2.80
C GLY A 150 10.09 11.02 -2.45
N TYR A 151 9.10 10.95 -3.34
CA TYR A 151 7.74 11.40 -3.04
C TYR A 151 7.13 10.63 -1.87
N ASN A 152 7.22 9.30 -1.87
CA ASN A 152 6.68 8.46 -0.81
C ASN A 152 7.37 8.71 0.54
N LEU A 153 8.69 8.94 0.55
CA LEU A 153 9.42 9.34 1.75
C LEU A 153 8.91 10.69 2.29
N CYS A 154 8.79 11.70 1.44
CA CYS A 154 8.27 13.02 1.84
C CYS A 154 6.84 12.93 2.42
N ALA A 155 5.95 12.20 1.76
CA ALA A 155 4.59 11.95 2.25
C ALA A 155 4.61 11.15 3.58
N GLY A 156 5.52 10.19 3.71
CA GLY A 156 5.77 9.43 4.95
C GLY A 156 6.24 10.31 6.09
N LEU A 157 7.16 11.26 5.83
CA LEU A 157 7.64 12.24 6.81
C LEU A 157 6.50 13.11 7.35
N LEU A 158 5.63 13.64 6.47
CA LEU A 158 4.47 14.44 6.88
C LEU A 158 3.49 13.61 7.73
N ARG A 159 3.17 12.40 7.30
CA ARG A 159 2.32 11.50 8.09
C ARG A 159 2.95 11.14 9.44
N ALA A 160 4.27 10.94 9.48
CA ALA A 160 4.99 10.60 10.72
C ALA A 160 4.84 11.68 11.82
N VAL A 161 4.69 12.95 11.42
CA VAL A 161 4.48 14.08 12.33
C VAL A 161 3.01 14.47 12.51
N GLY A 162 2.08 13.67 11.98
CA GLY A 162 0.65 13.89 12.13
C GLY A 162 0.00 14.76 11.05
N ASP A 163 0.72 15.14 9.99
CA ASP A 163 0.19 15.94 8.88
C ASP A 163 -0.22 15.06 7.68
N SER A 164 -1.35 14.37 7.80
CA SER A 164 -1.91 13.58 6.72
C SER A 164 -2.65 14.42 5.67
N LEU A 165 -3.14 15.61 6.07
CA LEU A 165 -3.92 16.48 5.20
C LEU A 165 -3.05 17.12 4.11
N THR A 166 -1.86 17.59 4.45
CA THR A 166 -0.91 18.14 3.46
C THR A 166 -0.44 17.06 2.49
N ALA A 167 -0.19 15.84 2.97
CA ALA A 167 0.13 14.71 2.11
C ALA A 167 -1.00 14.41 1.09
N LEU A 168 -2.27 14.51 1.51
CA LEU A 168 -3.43 14.41 0.63
C LEU A 168 -3.44 15.48 -0.45
N TYR A 169 -3.20 16.76 -0.10
CA TYR A 169 -3.19 17.84 -1.10
C TYR A 169 -2.12 17.61 -2.17
N PHE A 170 -0.95 17.16 -1.80
CA PHE A 170 0.10 16.86 -2.78
C PHE A 170 -0.22 15.63 -3.64
N LEU A 171 -0.94 14.63 -3.09
CA LEU A 171 -1.43 13.51 -3.89
C LEU A 171 -2.48 13.96 -4.92
N ILE A 172 -3.46 14.77 -4.51
CA ILE A 172 -4.48 15.30 -5.43
C ILE A 172 -3.81 16.11 -6.54
N PHE A 173 -2.87 16.99 -6.18
CA PHE A 173 -2.11 17.76 -7.16
C PHE A 173 -1.37 16.83 -8.14
N SER A 174 -0.66 15.81 -7.63
CA SER A 174 0.02 14.82 -8.47
C SER A 174 -0.94 14.12 -9.42
N ALA A 175 -2.10 13.67 -8.93
CA ALA A 175 -3.09 12.98 -9.73
C ALA A 175 -3.66 13.86 -10.86
N LEU A 176 -3.95 15.11 -10.58
CA LEU A 176 -4.45 16.06 -11.59
C LEU A 176 -3.39 16.36 -12.66
N VAL A 177 -2.15 16.61 -12.23
CA VAL A 177 -1.02 16.84 -13.16
C VAL A 177 -0.77 15.60 -14.01
N ASN A 178 -0.81 14.40 -13.43
CA ASN A 178 -0.64 13.15 -14.14
C ASN A 178 -1.68 12.99 -15.26
N ILE A 179 -2.98 13.13 -14.96
CA ILE A 179 -4.05 13.02 -15.95
C ILE A 179 -3.87 14.06 -17.10
N VAL A 180 -3.52 15.31 -16.78
CA VAL A 180 -3.27 16.34 -17.79
C VAL A 180 -2.08 15.99 -18.65
N LEU A 181 -0.97 15.51 -18.06
CA LEU A 181 0.22 15.12 -18.79
C LEU A 181 -0.02 13.88 -19.66
N ASP A 182 -0.76 12.89 -19.19
CA ASP A 182 -1.13 11.72 -19.98
C ASP A 182 -1.89 12.11 -21.24
N LEU A 183 -2.93 12.92 -21.07
CA LEU A 183 -3.68 13.44 -22.22
C LEU A 183 -2.79 14.26 -23.17
N PHE A 184 -1.98 15.14 -22.64
CA PHE A 184 -1.09 15.99 -23.45
C PHE A 184 -0.04 15.15 -24.22
N PHE A 185 0.64 14.23 -23.56
CA PHE A 185 1.68 13.41 -24.17
C PHE A 185 1.12 12.47 -25.24
N ILE A 186 -0.05 11.88 -24.97
CA ILE A 186 -0.68 10.94 -25.88
C ILE A 186 -1.33 11.66 -27.06
N THR A 187 -2.10 12.73 -26.83
CA THR A 187 -2.93 13.35 -27.87
C THR A 187 -2.20 14.43 -28.67
N GLN A 188 -1.27 15.17 -28.07
CA GLN A 188 -0.56 16.27 -28.73
C GLN A 188 0.84 15.88 -29.18
N LEU A 189 1.58 15.12 -28.36
CA LEU A 189 2.96 14.70 -28.70
C LEU A 189 2.99 13.32 -29.35
N HIS A 190 1.86 12.62 -29.40
CA HIS A 190 1.73 11.27 -29.99
C HIS A 190 2.78 10.27 -29.46
N LEU A 191 3.17 10.41 -28.19
CA LEU A 191 4.06 9.49 -27.53
C LEU A 191 3.34 8.17 -27.25
N GLY A 192 4.06 7.06 -27.38
CA GLY A 192 3.51 5.72 -27.11
C GLY A 192 3.26 5.46 -25.62
N VAL A 193 3.15 4.18 -25.26
CA VAL A 193 2.81 3.71 -23.89
C VAL A 193 3.77 4.22 -22.81
N GLN A 194 5.02 4.52 -23.15
CA GLN A 194 5.99 5.14 -22.24
C GLN A 194 5.54 6.50 -21.69
N SER A 195 4.61 7.19 -22.35
CA SER A 195 4.10 8.50 -21.92
C SER A 195 3.39 8.42 -20.57
N ALA A 196 2.64 7.37 -20.32
CA ALA A 196 1.97 7.14 -19.04
C ALA A 196 2.98 6.99 -17.88
N GLY A 197 4.08 6.25 -18.10
CA GLY A 197 5.19 6.20 -17.15
C GLY A 197 5.84 7.57 -16.92
N LEU A 198 6.09 8.33 -18.00
CA LEU A 198 6.69 9.66 -17.93
C LEU A 198 5.81 10.67 -17.18
N ALA A 199 4.50 10.69 -17.47
CA ALA A 199 3.53 11.53 -16.77
C ALA A 199 3.50 11.25 -15.27
N THR A 200 3.52 9.97 -14.88
CA THR A 200 3.59 9.53 -13.47
C THR A 200 4.85 10.06 -12.79
N ILE A 201 6.01 9.94 -13.42
CA ILE A 201 7.28 10.40 -12.85
C ILE A 201 7.31 11.91 -12.69
N ILE A 202 6.89 12.66 -13.72
CA ILE A 202 6.87 14.13 -13.66
C ILE A 202 5.91 14.62 -12.58
N SER A 203 4.70 14.08 -12.52
CA SER A 203 3.69 14.47 -11.53
C SER A 203 4.14 14.18 -10.09
N GLN A 204 4.73 13.00 -9.85
CA GLN A 204 5.30 12.65 -8.55
C GLN A 204 6.53 13.50 -8.21
N GLY A 205 7.38 13.81 -9.19
CA GLY A 205 8.55 14.67 -9.03
C GLY A 205 8.15 16.09 -8.60
N LEU A 206 7.18 16.68 -9.28
CA LEU A 206 6.63 17.99 -8.92
C LEU A 206 6.04 17.98 -7.50
N SER A 207 5.30 16.92 -7.15
CA SER A 207 4.74 16.77 -5.80
C SER A 207 5.82 16.57 -4.74
N ALA A 208 6.89 15.84 -5.05
CA ALA A 208 8.04 15.72 -4.14
C ALA A 208 8.71 17.07 -3.89
N ILE A 209 8.91 17.88 -4.93
CA ILE A 209 9.47 19.23 -4.84
C ILE A 209 8.57 20.13 -3.97
N LEU A 210 7.25 20.12 -4.21
CA LEU A 210 6.30 20.89 -3.42
C LEU A 210 6.27 20.43 -1.96
N CYS A 211 6.37 19.13 -1.71
CA CYS A 211 6.43 18.55 -0.38
C CYS A 211 7.69 19.01 0.36
N LEU A 212 8.85 18.97 -0.29
CA LEU A 212 10.11 19.47 0.26
C LEU A 212 10.05 20.98 0.53
N TYR A 213 9.47 21.76 -0.38
CA TYR A 213 9.26 23.20 -0.17
C TYR A 213 8.38 23.47 1.04
N TYR A 214 7.29 22.73 1.19
CA TYR A 214 6.42 22.84 2.36
C TYR A 214 7.16 22.48 3.65
N ILE A 215 7.88 21.37 3.66
CA ILE A 215 8.70 20.94 4.81
C ILE A 215 9.68 22.07 5.18
N LYS A 216 10.38 22.63 4.18
CA LYS A 216 11.33 23.75 4.39
C LYS A 216 10.68 25.00 4.97
N LYS A 217 9.43 25.31 4.63
CA LYS A 217 8.74 26.54 5.07
C LYS A 217 7.96 26.37 6.37
N LYS A 218 7.39 25.19 6.62
CA LYS A 218 6.40 24.98 7.69
C LYS A 218 6.79 23.94 8.73
N VAL A 219 7.66 22.98 8.37
CA VAL A 219 8.02 21.85 9.23
C VAL A 219 9.55 21.75 9.35
N THR A 220 10.17 22.89 9.62
CA THR A 220 11.64 23.07 9.59
C THR A 220 12.39 22.11 10.51
N PHE A 221 11.76 21.62 11.59
CA PHE A 221 12.36 20.65 12.51
C PHE A 221 12.61 19.27 11.88
N LEU A 222 12.02 18.99 10.69
CA LEU A 222 12.32 17.80 9.90
C LEU A 222 13.55 17.96 9.02
N LEU A 223 14.04 19.18 8.77
CA LEU A 223 15.14 19.39 7.87
C LEU A 223 16.47 19.01 8.56
N PRO A 224 17.22 18.05 8.00
CA PRO A 224 18.55 17.76 8.48
C PRO A 224 19.53 18.88 8.07
N SER A 225 20.45 19.22 8.96
CA SER A 225 21.64 20.02 8.69
C SER A 225 22.80 19.09 8.30
N ASN A 226 23.89 19.64 7.78
CA ASN A 226 25.08 18.85 7.44
C ASN A 226 25.62 18.07 8.65
N SER A 227 25.46 18.58 9.87
CA SER A 227 25.88 17.91 11.11
C SER A 227 24.96 16.75 11.52
N ASP A 228 23.79 16.58 10.90
CA ASP A 228 22.86 15.48 11.18
C ASP A 228 23.16 14.23 10.33
N PHE A 229 24.02 14.32 9.29
CA PHE A 229 24.48 13.18 8.48
C PHE A 229 25.58 12.39 9.22
N VAL A 230 25.20 11.81 10.37
CA VAL A 230 26.11 11.01 11.19
C VAL A 230 25.90 9.54 10.92
N LEU A 231 26.98 8.78 10.73
CA LEU A 231 26.95 7.32 10.58
C LEU A 231 26.72 6.63 11.93
N ASP A 232 25.47 6.62 12.40
CA ASP A 232 25.03 5.86 13.57
C ASP A 232 24.48 4.50 13.09
N SER A 233 25.31 3.46 13.18
CA SER A 233 24.97 2.12 12.69
C SER A 233 23.66 1.59 13.30
N SER A 234 23.37 1.90 14.56
CA SER A 234 22.13 1.46 15.21
C SER A 234 20.91 2.11 14.55
N LEU A 235 20.98 3.42 14.27
CA LEU A 235 19.91 4.17 13.61
C LEU A 235 19.71 3.71 12.18
N TYR A 236 20.79 3.53 11.41
CA TYR A 236 20.73 3.04 10.04
C TYR A 236 20.13 1.63 9.95
N LEU A 237 20.55 0.70 10.83
CA LEU A 237 19.99 -0.65 10.90
C LEU A 237 18.52 -0.67 11.32
N ASP A 238 18.10 0.27 12.16
CA ASP A 238 16.69 0.37 12.56
C ASP A 238 15.83 0.88 11.40
N LEU A 239 16.22 1.97 10.74
CA LEU A 239 15.53 2.53 9.56
C LEU A 239 15.50 1.55 8.41
N PHE A 240 16.66 1.01 8.03
CA PHE A 240 16.78 0.03 6.95
C PHE A 240 15.93 -1.21 7.25
N GLY A 241 16.03 -1.74 8.45
CA GLY A 241 15.27 -2.93 8.84
C GLY A 241 13.76 -2.71 8.85
N GLN A 242 13.26 -1.54 9.30
CA GLN A 242 11.83 -1.22 9.24
C GLN A 242 11.36 -0.99 7.81
N GLY A 243 12.14 -0.24 7.02
CA GLY A 243 11.83 0.00 5.60
C GLY A 243 11.80 -1.30 4.81
N MET A 244 12.85 -2.11 4.92
CA MET A 244 12.94 -3.40 4.22
C MET A 244 11.85 -4.39 4.65
N ALA A 245 11.55 -4.47 5.95
CA ALA A 245 10.50 -5.38 6.43
C ALA A 245 9.13 -5.02 5.83
N MET A 246 8.77 -3.74 5.77
CA MET A 246 7.49 -3.30 5.21
C MET A 246 7.50 -3.36 3.66
N GLY A 247 8.62 -3.05 3.02
CA GLY A 247 8.78 -3.19 1.58
C GLY A 247 8.66 -4.64 1.13
N LEU A 248 9.41 -5.54 1.76
CA LEU A 248 9.34 -6.98 1.48
C LEU A 248 7.97 -7.57 1.79
N MET A 249 7.30 -7.11 2.85
CA MET A 249 5.95 -7.55 3.17
C MET A 249 4.99 -7.25 2.01
N ASN A 250 5.02 -6.04 1.43
CA ASN A 250 4.20 -5.70 0.28
C ASN A 250 4.57 -6.54 -0.96
N SER A 251 5.86 -6.73 -1.21
CA SER A 251 6.33 -7.57 -2.32
C SER A 251 5.86 -9.03 -2.18
N ILE A 252 5.92 -9.60 -0.99
CA ILE A 252 5.44 -10.97 -0.71
C ILE A 252 3.95 -11.10 -0.96
N VAL A 253 3.15 -10.10 -0.55
CA VAL A 253 1.70 -10.06 -0.81
C VAL A 253 1.44 -10.01 -2.32
N SER A 254 2.17 -9.17 -3.07
CA SER A 254 2.06 -9.09 -4.54
C SER A 254 2.39 -10.43 -5.21
N ILE A 255 3.48 -11.10 -4.82
CA ILE A 255 3.83 -12.43 -5.33
C ILE A 255 2.72 -13.45 -5.03
N GLY A 256 2.18 -13.44 -3.82
CA GLY A 256 1.06 -14.31 -3.46
C GLY A 256 -0.19 -14.07 -4.30
N THR A 257 -0.45 -12.81 -4.67
CA THR A 257 -1.59 -12.45 -5.54
C THR A 257 -1.38 -12.97 -6.96
N VAL A 258 -0.17 -12.85 -7.51
CA VAL A 258 0.19 -13.42 -8.83
C VAL A 258 0.03 -14.95 -8.83
N THR A 259 0.48 -15.61 -7.77
CA THR A 259 0.34 -17.07 -7.61
C THR A 259 -1.13 -17.51 -7.65
N LEU A 260 -2.00 -16.80 -6.95
CA LEU A 260 -3.44 -17.08 -6.96
C LEU A 260 -4.08 -16.77 -8.32
N GLN A 261 -3.65 -15.69 -8.99
CA GLN A 261 -4.13 -15.32 -10.32
C GLN A 261 -3.80 -16.40 -11.36
N TYR A 262 -2.63 -17.03 -11.26
CA TYR A 262 -2.27 -18.16 -12.13
C TYR A 262 -3.31 -19.29 -12.06
N ALA A 263 -3.74 -19.65 -10.85
CA ALA A 263 -4.78 -20.67 -10.68
C ALA A 263 -6.15 -20.22 -11.22
N ILE A 264 -6.50 -18.93 -11.04
CA ILE A 264 -7.77 -18.37 -11.53
C ILE A 264 -7.85 -18.39 -13.06
N ASN A 265 -6.72 -18.16 -13.73
CA ASN A 265 -6.66 -18.17 -15.19
C ASN A 265 -7.08 -19.54 -15.81
N GLY A 266 -6.92 -20.61 -15.06
CA GLY A 266 -7.36 -21.96 -15.47
C GLY A 266 -8.89 -22.18 -15.52
N PHE A 267 -9.70 -21.26 -14.92
CA PHE A 267 -11.17 -21.39 -14.90
C PHE A 267 -11.90 -20.77 -16.11
N GLY A 268 -11.16 -20.15 -17.01
CA GLY A 268 -11.71 -19.54 -18.22
C GLY A 268 -12.24 -18.11 -18.03
N PRO A 269 -12.58 -17.44 -19.14
CA PRO A 269 -12.78 -15.99 -19.20
C PRO A 269 -13.95 -15.47 -18.35
N LEU A 270 -15.03 -16.25 -18.22
CA LEU A 270 -16.20 -15.82 -17.43
C LEU A 270 -15.86 -15.73 -15.93
N ILE A 271 -15.13 -16.71 -15.41
CA ILE A 271 -14.70 -16.71 -13.99
C ILE A 271 -13.63 -15.66 -13.74
N ILE A 272 -12.71 -15.44 -14.69
CA ILE A 272 -11.74 -14.36 -14.61
C ILE A 272 -12.44 -13.01 -14.52
N SER A 273 -13.44 -12.76 -15.37
CA SER A 273 -14.23 -11.52 -15.34
C SER A 273 -14.99 -11.34 -14.02
N ALA A 274 -15.59 -12.42 -13.50
CA ALA A 274 -16.24 -12.40 -12.20
C ALA A 274 -15.25 -12.05 -11.07
N GLN A 275 -14.07 -12.65 -11.08
CA GLN A 275 -13.02 -12.39 -10.08
C GLN A 275 -12.49 -10.96 -10.15
N VAL A 276 -12.27 -10.42 -11.34
CA VAL A 276 -11.83 -9.03 -11.53
C VAL A 276 -12.87 -8.05 -10.97
N ALA A 277 -14.16 -8.26 -11.28
CA ALA A 277 -15.24 -7.43 -10.76
C ALA A 277 -15.31 -7.52 -9.22
N ALA A 278 -15.29 -8.73 -8.67
CA ALA A 278 -15.33 -8.96 -7.23
C ALA A 278 -14.13 -8.30 -6.50
N ARG A 279 -12.92 -8.44 -7.04
CA ARG A 279 -11.70 -7.82 -6.49
C ARG A 279 -11.76 -6.30 -6.51
N ARG A 280 -12.29 -5.69 -7.56
CA ARG A 280 -12.50 -4.24 -7.63
C ARG A 280 -13.42 -3.77 -6.50
N ILE A 281 -14.57 -4.43 -6.32
CA ILE A 281 -15.53 -4.08 -5.26
C ILE A 281 -14.90 -4.28 -3.89
N MET A 282 -14.23 -5.43 -3.67
CA MET A 282 -13.53 -5.73 -2.42
C MET A 282 -12.48 -4.66 -2.09
N SER A 283 -11.71 -4.20 -3.08
CA SER A 283 -10.66 -3.19 -2.84
C SER A 283 -11.24 -1.91 -2.25
N PHE A 284 -12.38 -1.42 -2.74
CA PHE A 284 -13.07 -0.25 -2.18
C PHE A 284 -13.64 -0.52 -0.78
N ALA A 285 -14.24 -1.69 -0.56
CA ALA A 285 -14.80 -2.04 0.74
C ALA A 285 -13.74 -2.14 1.86
N VAL A 286 -12.50 -2.51 1.51
CA VAL A 286 -11.38 -2.69 2.44
C VAL A 286 -10.58 -1.40 2.66
N LEU A 287 -10.72 -0.36 1.80
CA LEU A 287 -9.98 0.91 1.96
C LEU A 287 -10.09 1.56 3.35
N PRO A 288 -11.26 1.62 4.00
CA PRO A 288 -11.33 2.17 5.35
C PRO A 288 -10.53 1.37 6.39
N LEU A 289 -10.48 0.04 6.25
CA LEU A 289 -9.71 -0.84 7.14
C LEU A 289 -8.19 -0.60 6.99
N THR A 290 -7.70 -0.53 5.76
CA THR A 290 -6.28 -0.28 5.47
C THR A 290 -5.86 1.14 5.88
N SER A 291 -6.73 2.12 5.67
CA SER A 291 -6.48 3.51 6.06
C SER A 291 -6.43 3.67 7.58
N LEU A 292 -7.37 3.03 8.29
CA LEU A 292 -7.37 2.99 9.75
C LEU A 292 -6.10 2.33 10.29
N ALA A 293 -5.69 1.23 9.70
CA ALA A 293 -4.48 0.51 10.06
C ALA A 293 -3.22 1.38 9.89
N ALA A 294 -3.09 2.11 8.78
CA ALA A 294 -2.00 3.06 8.56
C ALA A 294 -1.96 4.17 9.64
N GLY A 295 -3.14 4.67 10.04
CA GLY A 295 -3.27 5.60 11.16
C GLY A 295 -2.82 4.99 12.49
N VAL A 296 -3.17 3.74 12.75
CA VAL A 296 -2.75 2.99 13.94
C VAL A 296 -1.24 2.84 14.00
N THR A 297 -0.57 2.63 12.87
CA THR A 297 0.90 2.58 12.83
C THR A 297 1.53 3.86 13.36
N THR A 298 1.14 5.01 12.81
CA THR A 298 1.66 6.32 13.23
C THR A 298 1.29 6.65 14.68
N PHE A 299 0.03 6.44 15.06
CA PHE A 299 -0.46 6.63 16.42
C PHE A 299 0.36 5.80 17.43
N THR A 300 0.53 4.51 17.15
CA THR A 300 1.28 3.60 18.02
C THR A 300 2.74 4.02 18.12
N SER A 301 3.38 4.37 17.01
CA SER A 301 4.78 4.75 16.97
C SER A 301 5.06 6.05 17.76
N GLN A 302 4.23 7.09 17.58
CA GLN A 302 4.35 8.33 18.34
C GLN A 302 4.15 8.10 19.85
N ASN A 303 3.09 7.36 20.22
CA ASN A 303 2.79 7.05 21.63
C ASN A 303 3.85 6.13 22.26
N PHE A 304 4.46 5.24 21.47
CA PHE A 304 5.58 4.40 21.92
C PHE A 304 6.80 5.25 22.22
N GLY A 305 7.14 6.18 21.31
CA GLY A 305 8.22 7.16 21.56
C GLY A 305 7.98 8.03 22.80
N ALA A 306 6.74 8.45 23.01
CA ALA A 306 6.32 9.23 24.19
C ALA A 306 6.15 8.38 25.47
N LYS A 307 6.40 7.06 25.44
CA LYS A 307 6.21 6.10 26.54
C LYS A 307 4.77 6.07 27.08
N GLN A 308 3.77 6.41 26.23
CA GLN A 308 2.35 6.42 26.59
C GLN A 308 1.71 5.05 26.35
N PHE A 309 2.16 3.99 27.02
CA PHE A 309 1.75 2.60 26.75
C PHE A 309 0.25 2.36 27.02
N LYS A 310 -0.32 2.97 28.08
CA LYS A 310 -1.76 2.88 28.35
C LYS A 310 -2.59 3.45 27.21
N ARG A 311 -2.11 4.54 26.57
CA ARG A 311 -2.76 5.17 25.41
C ARG A 311 -2.70 4.27 24.16
N ILE A 312 -1.60 3.53 23.96
CA ILE A 312 -1.49 2.53 22.88
C ILE A 312 -2.56 1.45 23.05
N VAL A 313 -2.71 0.89 24.25
CA VAL A 313 -3.72 -0.16 24.52
C VAL A 313 -5.15 0.36 24.33
N ALA A 314 -5.44 1.58 24.79
CA ALA A 314 -6.75 2.19 24.60
C ALA A 314 -7.02 2.48 23.11
N GLY A 315 -6.02 2.97 22.37
CA GLY A 315 -6.10 3.19 20.92
C GLY A 315 -6.31 1.90 20.14
N LEU A 316 -5.62 0.83 20.52
CA LEU A 316 -5.79 -0.50 19.94
C LEU A 316 -7.24 -1.00 20.12
N LYS A 317 -7.81 -0.89 21.33
CA LYS A 317 -9.21 -1.30 21.59
C LYS A 317 -10.20 -0.49 20.77
N GLN A 318 -10.04 0.84 20.72
CA GLN A 318 -10.94 1.72 19.96
C GLN A 318 -10.83 1.49 18.45
N SER A 319 -9.62 1.34 17.93
CA SER A 319 -9.40 1.03 16.51
C SER A 319 -9.96 -0.33 16.12
N SER A 320 -9.82 -1.33 16.98
CA SER A 320 -10.42 -2.66 16.78
C SER A 320 -11.94 -2.58 16.72
N LEU A 321 -12.57 -1.81 17.60
CA LEU A 321 -14.03 -1.61 17.59
C LEU A 321 -14.48 -0.95 16.28
N VAL A 322 -13.82 0.14 15.85
CA VAL A 322 -14.13 0.81 14.57
C VAL A 322 -13.95 -0.15 13.39
N SER A 323 -12.89 -0.94 13.40
CA SER A 323 -12.58 -1.92 12.35
C SER A 323 -13.67 -3.00 12.26
N ILE A 324 -14.12 -3.55 13.39
CA ILE A 324 -15.19 -4.54 13.44
C ILE A 324 -16.50 -3.93 12.99
N THR A 325 -16.84 -2.72 13.48
CA THR A 325 -18.08 -2.02 13.11
C THR A 325 -18.14 -1.80 11.60
N TRP A 326 -17.05 -1.28 10.98
CA TRP A 326 -16.98 -1.13 9.54
C TRP A 326 -17.09 -2.47 8.80
N SER A 327 -16.42 -3.50 9.30
CA SER A 327 -16.44 -4.84 8.68
C SER A 327 -17.86 -5.42 8.65
N VAL A 328 -18.63 -5.25 9.73
CA VAL A 328 -20.03 -5.69 9.80
C VAL A 328 -20.90 -4.89 8.82
N ILE A 329 -20.72 -3.56 8.76
CA ILE A 329 -21.44 -2.70 7.81
C ILE A 329 -21.11 -3.11 6.37
N ALA A 330 -19.82 -3.27 6.04
CA ALA A 330 -19.37 -3.67 4.72
C ALA A 330 -19.89 -5.07 4.34
N CYS A 331 -19.91 -6.01 5.28
CA CYS A 331 -20.48 -7.35 5.09
C CYS A 331 -21.97 -7.27 4.75
N ALA A 332 -22.77 -6.52 5.53
CA ALA A 332 -24.20 -6.35 5.28
C ALA A 332 -24.48 -5.70 3.92
N LEU A 333 -23.74 -4.63 3.58
CA LEU A 333 -23.87 -3.95 2.30
C LEU A 333 -23.52 -4.87 1.12
N LEU A 334 -22.41 -5.61 1.20
CA LEU A 334 -21.99 -6.53 0.15
C LEU A 334 -22.92 -7.74 0.04
N TYR A 335 -23.46 -8.23 1.16
CA TYR A 335 -24.41 -9.34 1.13
C TYR A 335 -25.67 -9.01 0.31
N ILE A 336 -26.17 -7.78 0.44
CA ILE A 336 -27.37 -7.29 -0.24
C ILE A 336 -27.04 -6.81 -1.66
N ALA A 337 -26.03 -5.93 -1.79
CA ALA A 337 -25.76 -5.19 -3.03
C ALA A 337 -24.81 -5.90 -4.01
N SER A 338 -24.23 -7.07 -3.65
CA SER A 338 -23.23 -7.72 -4.52
C SER A 338 -23.70 -8.03 -5.93
N PRO A 339 -24.95 -8.47 -6.22
CA PRO A 339 -25.34 -8.73 -7.60
C PRO A 339 -25.41 -7.44 -8.44
N PHE A 340 -25.97 -6.37 -7.85
CA PHE A 340 -26.03 -5.07 -8.50
C PHE A 340 -24.62 -4.50 -8.77
N LEU A 341 -23.76 -4.52 -7.77
CA LEU A 341 -22.38 -4.03 -7.88
C LEU A 341 -21.55 -4.86 -8.88
N ALA A 342 -21.74 -6.19 -8.89
CA ALA A 342 -21.07 -7.07 -9.82
C ALA A 342 -21.48 -6.78 -11.28
N GLY A 343 -22.78 -6.61 -11.56
CA GLY A 343 -23.27 -6.21 -12.87
C GLY A 343 -22.73 -4.84 -13.30
N LEU A 344 -22.77 -3.84 -12.40
CA LEU A 344 -22.27 -2.49 -12.65
C LEU A 344 -20.77 -2.47 -13.00
N ILE A 345 -19.93 -3.16 -12.20
CA ILE A 345 -18.48 -3.15 -12.38
C ILE A 345 -18.02 -4.02 -13.55
N SER A 346 -18.67 -5.18 -13.78
CA SER A 346 -18.34 -6.04 -14.92
C SER A 346 -18.86 -5.48 -16.25
N GLY A 347 -19.86 -4.58 -16.22
CA GLY A 347 -20.56 -4.10 -17.41
C GLY A 347 -21.29 -5.22 -18.17
N SER A 348 -21.62 -6.31 -17.49
CA SER A 348 -22.19 -7.53 -18.08
C SER A 348 -23.47 -7.95 -17.36
N GLU A 349 -24.45 -8.39 -18.13
CA GLU A 349 -25.67 -9.02 -17.62
C GLU A 349 -25.56 -10.55 -17.54
N ASN A 350 -24.39 -11.13 -17.84
CA ASN A 350 -24.18 -12.56 -17.80
C ASN A 350 -24.30 -13.09 -16.37
N ALA A 351 -25.28 -13.97 -16.15
CA ALA A 351 -25.58 -14.55 -14.85
C ALA A 351 -24.38 -15.26 -14.22
N VAL A 352 -23.55 -15.96 -15.04
CA VAL A 352 -22.36 -16.66 -14.53
C VAL A 352 -21.36 -15.70 -13.91
N ILE A 353 -21.15 -14.52 -14.52
CA ILE A 353 -20.24 -13.48 -13.98
C ILE A 353 -20.83 -12.91 -12.69
N ILE A 354 -22.10 -12.51 -12.71
CA ILE A 354 -22.77 -11.86 -11.57
C ILE A 354 -22.84 -12.82 -10.38
N ASP A 355 -23.23 -14.07 -10.60
CA ASP A 355 -23.40 -15.06 -9.51
C ASP A 355 -22.06 -15.42 -8.87
N ASN A 356 -21.00 -15.67 -9.66
CA ASN A 356 -19.69 -15.99 -9.12
C ASN A 356 -19.04 -14.81 -8.40
N ALA A 357 -19.16 -13.59 -8.95
CA ALA A 357 -18.68 -12.37 -8.27
C ALA A 357 -19.44 -12.13 -6.96
N SER A 358 -20.77 -12.27 -6.97
CA SER A 358 -21.60 -12.11 -5.78
C SER A 358 -21.30 -13.17 -4.73
N ARG A 359 -21.12 -14.41 -5.13
CA ARG A 359 -20.73 -15.51 -4.23
C ARG A 359 -19.38 -15.24 -3.58
N TYR A 360 -18.39 -14.78 -4.37
CA TYR A 360 -17.09 -14.38 -3.84
C TYR A 360 -17.23 -13.28 -2.77
N LEU A 361 -17.95 -12.21 -3.08
CA LEU A 361 -18.13 -11.07 -2.19
C LEU A 361 -18.87 -11.44 -0.89
N ARG A 362 -19.95 -12.20 -1.00
CA ARG A 362 -20.77 -12.64 0.14
C ARG A 362 -19.95 -13.51 1.09
N ILE A 363 -19.23 -14.50 0.58
CA ILE A 363 -18.43 -15.41 1.42
C ILE A 363 -17.23 -14.66 2.03
N SER A 364 -16.47 -13.91 1.21
CA SER A 364 -15.28 -13.22 1.69
C SER A 364 -15.60 -12.14 2.73
N SER A 365 -16.73 -11.42 2.57
CA SER A 365 -17.12 -10.36 3.50
C SER A 365 -17.45 -10.84 4.91
N LEU A 366 -17.88 -12.10 5.09
CA LEU A 366 -18.07 -12.71 6.40
C LEU A 366 -16.77 -12.74 7.24
N PHE A 367 -15.63 -12.76 6.58
CA PHE A 367 -14.31 -12.78 7.21
C PHE A 367 -13.67 -11.40 7.36
N TYR A 368 -14.33 -10.32 6.94
CA TYR A 368 -13.80 -8.95 7.08
C TYR A 368 -13.51 -8.54 8.53
N PRO A 369 -14.27 -8.98 9.57
CA PRO A 369 -13.87 -8.71 10.95
C PRO A 369 -12.49 -9.30 11.28
N ILE A 370 -12.17 -10.49 10.76
CA ILE A 370 -10.86 -11.14 10.94
C ILE A 370 -9.79 -10.34 10.19
N LEU A 371 -10.05 -9.97 8.92
CA LEU A 371 -9.16 -9.15 8.11
C LEU A 371 -8.87 -7.79 8.76
N GLY A 372 -9.91 -7.15 9.30
CA GLY A 372 -9.77 -5.88 10.00
C GLY A 372 -8.89 -5.99 11.25
N MET A 373 -9.06 -7.04 12.05
CA MET A 373 -8.22 -7.31 13.21
C MET A 373 -6.78 -7.64 12.80
N LEU A 374 -6.60 -8.41 11.73
CA LEU A 374 -5.29 -8.69 11.15
C LEU A 374 -4.54 -7.37 10.83
N PHE A 375 -5.20 -6.44 10.14
CA PHE A 375 -4.61 -5.16 9.79
C PHE A 375 -4.26 -4.33 11.03
N ILE A 376 -5.16 -4.25 12.02
CA ILE A 376 -4.92 -3.50 13.26
C ILE A 376 -3.75 -4.08 14.04
N PHE A 377 -3.68 -5.40 14.22
CA PHE A 377 -2.60 -6.06 14.97
C PHE A 377 -1.26 -5.93 14.26
N ARG A 378 -1.23 -6.16 12.94
CA ARG A 378 -0.04 -6.02 12.11
C ARG A 378 0.54 -4.62 12.20
N ASN A 379 -0.30 -3.61 12.01
CA ASN A 379 0.10 -2.21 12.00
C ASN A 379 0.46 -1.69 13.40
N CYS A 380 -0.18 -2.16 14.45
CA CYS A 380 0.22 -1.87 15.84
C CYS A 380 1.62 -2.42 16.12
N LEU A 381 1.91 -3.67 15.74
CA LEU A 381 3.25 -4.26 15.89
C LEU A 381 4.32 -3.49 15.09
N GLN A 382 4.00 -3.06 13.86
CA GLN A 382 4.88 -2.18 13.07
C GLN A 382 5.15 -0.88 13.81
N GLY A 383 4.12 -0.22 14.34
CA GLY A 383 4.24 1.00 15.13
C GLY A 383 5.09 0.82 16.41
N LEU A 384 5.08 -0.38 17.02
CA LEU A 384 5.97 -0.75 18.12
C LEU A 384 7.42 -1.04 17.66
N GLY A 385 7.73 -0.89 16.38
CA GLY A 385 9.05 -1.15 15.82
C GLY A 385 9.37 -2.64 15.64
N LYS A 386 8.36 -3.52 15.65
CA LYS A 386 8.57 -4.96 15.43
C LYS A 386 8.63 -5.27 13.94
N LYS A 387 9.80 -5.68 13.47
CA LYS A 387 10.10 -5.90 12.04
C LYS A 387 9.68 -7.29 11.57
N LEU A 388 10.15 -8.31 12.29
CA LEU A 388 10.01 -9.72 11.87
C LEU A 388 8.60 -10.27 12.03
N THR A 389 7.90 -9.91 13.11
CA THR A 389 6.58 -10.46 13.41
C THR A 389 5.51 -10.12 12.35
N PRO A 390 5.39 -8.86 11.87
CA PRO A 390 4.55 -8.55 10.72
C PRO A 390 5.00 -9.25 9.44
N LEU A 391 6.31 -9.35 9.21
CA LEU A 391 6.86 -10.01 8.02
C LEU A 391 6.53 -11.52 8.00
N THR A 392 6.62 -12.22 9.14
CA THR A 392 6.24 -13.64 9.23
C THR A 392 4.77 -13.85 8.86
N SER A 393 3.87 -12.92 9.18
CA SER A 393 2.47 -13.02 8.76
C SER A 393 2.31 -13.01 7.22
N SER A 394 3.15 -12.27 6.49
CA SER A 394 3.14 -12.27 5.01
C SER A 394 3.70 -13.56 4.43
N PHE A 395 4.66 -14.20 5.08
CA PHE A 395 5.09 -15.55 4.69
C PHE A 395 3.97 -16.58 4.90
N ILE A 396 3.21 -16.51 6.02
CA ILE A 396 2.04 -17.36 6.21
C ILE A 396 1.04 -17.17 5.05
N GLU A 397 0.83 -15.91 4.62
CA GLU A 397 -0.02 -15.60 3.47
C GLU A 397 0.48 -16.25 2.18
N LEU A 398 1.76 -16.07 1.84
CA LEU A 398 2.36 -16.60 0.63
C LEU A 398 2.31 -18.13 0.60
N PHE A 399 2.79 -18.78 1.65
CA PHE A 399 2.79 -20.23 1.73
C PHE A 399 1.36 -20.80 1.77
N GLY A 400 0.45 -20.12 2.46
CA GLY A 400 -0.96 -20.46 2.45
C GLY A 400 -1.56 -20.41 1.05
N LYS A 401 -1.31 -19.33 0.28
CA LYS A 401 -1.77 -19.22 -1.12
C LYS A 401 -1.18 -20.33 -2.01
N ILE A 402 0.12 -20.62 -1.87
CA ILE A 402 0.76 -21.72 -2.61
C ILE A 402 0.09 -23.05 -2.27
N LEU A 403 -0.13 -23.33 -0.98
CA LEU A 403 -0.78 -24.55 -0.51
C LEU A 403 -2.20 -24.69 -1.07
N PHE A 404 -2.98 -23.60 -1.08
CA PHE A 404 -4.33 -23.56 -1.66
C PHE A 404 -4.31 -23.83 -3.16
N VAL A 405 -3.40 -23.21 -3.89
CA VAL A 405 -3.25 -23.42 -5.35
C VAL A 405 -2.91 -24.86 -5.67
N LEU A 406 -2.05 -25.50 -4.88
CA LEU A 406 -1.59 -26.87 -5.16
C LEU A 406 -2.58 -27.95 -4.70
N LEU A 407 -3.26 -27.77 -3.56
CA LEU A 407 -4.03 -28.84 -2.90
C LEU A 407 -5.54 -28.57 -2.85
N VAL A 408 -5.97 -27.34 -2.58
CA VAL A 408 -7.38 -27.04 -2.32
C VAL A 408 -8.12 -26.65 -3.60
N ILE A 409 -7.54 -25.79 -4.42
CA ILE A 409 -8.18 -25.34 -5.66
C ILE A 409 -8.42 -26.50 -6.64
N PRO A 410 -7.50 -27.46 -6.85
CA PRO A 410 -7.78 -28.60 -7.72
C PRO A 410 -8.96 -29.46 -7.27
N SER A 411 -9.21 -29.56 -5.96
CA SER A 411 -10.31 -30.38 -5.40
C SER A 411 -11.64 -29.61 -5.29
N MET A 412 -11.60 -28.31 -4.97
CA MET A 412 -12.79 -27.48 -4.68
C MET A 412 -13.15 -26.52 -5.82
N GLY A 413 -12.34 -26.43 -6.86
CA GLY A 413 -12.55 -25.51 -7.97
C GLY A 413 -12.57 -24.05 -7.52
N TYR A 414 -13.46 -23.25 -8.11
CA TYR A 414 -13.56 -21.81 -7.80
C TYR A 414 -13.93 -21.52 -6.34
N LEU A 415 -14.61 -22.42 -5.65
CA LEU A 415 -14.86 -22.28 -4.21
C LEU A 415 -13.55 -22.26 -3.41
N GLY A 416 -12.55 -23.06 -3.83
CA GLY A 416 -11.20 -23.01 -3.25
C GLY A 416 -10.54 -21.65 -3.42
N VAL A 417 -10.74 -20.98 -4.56
CA VAL A 417 -10.27 -19.59 -4.78
C VAL A 417 -10.96 -18.62 -3.81
N ILE A 418 -12.28 -18.72 -3.66
CA ILE A 418 -13.07 -17.87 -2.75
C ILE A 418 -12.60 -17.99 -1.30
N LEU A 419 -12.34 -19.22 -0.85
CA LEU A 419 -11.95 -19.51 0.53
C LEU A 419 -10.47 -19.29 0.83
N CYS A 420 -9.63 -19.18 -0.19
CA CYS A 420 -8.18 -19.08 -0.05
C CYS A 420 -7.77 -17.97 0.93
N GLU A 421 -8.04 -16.73 0.59
CA GLU A 421 -7.65 -15.58 1.41
C GLU A 421 -8.37 -15.55 2.77
N PRO A 422 -9.70 -15.71 2.86
CA PRO A 422 -10.42 -15.74 4.13
C PRO A 422 -9.89 -16.75 5.16
N LEU A 423 -9.58 -17.97 4.73
CA LEU A 423 -9.06 -18.98 5.66
C LEU A 423 -7.62 -18.72 6.06
N ILE A 424 -6.80 -18.12 5.19
CA ILE A 424 -5.42 -17.74 5.51
C ILE A 424 -5.38 -16.58 6.52
N TRP A 425 -6.34 -15.65 6.49
CA TRP A 425 -6.41 -14.55 7.46
C TRP A 425 -6.54 -15.04 8.91
N ILE A 426 -7.14 -16.21 9.13
CA ILE A 426 -7.31 -16.78 10.48
C ILE A 426 -5.96 -17.06 11.15
N PRO A 427 -5.08 -17.94 10.64
CA PRO A 427 -3.78 -18.21 11.25
C PRO A 427 -2.88 -16.98 11.33
N MET A 428 -2.95 -16.06 10.34
CA MET A 428 -2.23 -14.80 10.39
C MET A 428 -2.68 -13.93 11.57
N THR A 429 -3.99 -13.80 11.77
CA THR A 429 -4.55 -13.00 12.87
C THR A 429 -4.21 -13.62 14.22
N ILE A 430 -4.28 -14.94 14.35
CA ILE A 430 -3.91 -15.67 15.57
C ILE A 430 -2.43 -15.44 15.90
N GLN A 431 -1.54 -15.60 14.94
CA GLN A 431 -0.10 -15.38 15.11
C GLN A 431 0.19 -13.93 15.58
N LEU A 432 -0.42 -12.94 14.92
CA LEU A 432 -0.26 -11.53 15.26
C LEU A 432 -0.84 -11.19 16.63
N TYR A 433 -1.98 -11.77 17.01
CA TYR A 433 -2.61 -11.57 18.32
C TYR A 433 -1.71 -12.04 19.46
N PHE A 434 -1.18 -13.27 19.40
CA PHE A 434 -0.30 -13.79 20.45
C PHE A 434 1.00 -12.99 20.54
N ALA A 435 1.57 -12.60 19.40
CA ALA A 435 2.75 -11.75 19.37
C ALA A 435 2.48 -10.37 19.99
N LEU A 436 1.38 -9.74 19.62
CA LEU A 436 0.98 -8.44 20.14
C LEU A 436 0.73 -8.49 21.66
N ARG A 437 0.00 -9.52 22.13
CA ARG A 437 -0.25 -9.74 23.56
C ARG A 437 1.05 -9.88 24.35
N LYS A 438 2.01 -10.66 23.84
CA LYS A 438 3.33 -10.81 24.44
C LYS A 438 4.08 -9.46 24.53
N HIS A 439 4.11 -8.71 23.43
CA HIS A 439 4.81 -7.43 23.40
C HIS A 439 4.15 -6.36 24.26
N ILE A 440 2.81 -6.24 24.26
CA ILE A 440 2.10 -5.32 25.14
C ILE A 440 2.37 -5.65 26.60
N ARG A 441 2.32 -6.92 27.01
CA ARG A 441 2.64 -7.32 28.38
C ARG A 441 4.04 -6.87 28.81
N ASN A 442 5.01 -7.04 27.92
CA ASN A 442 6.39 -6.65 28.22
C ASN A 442 6.57 -5.13 28.36
N LEU A 443 5.72 -4.29 27.72
CA LEU A 443 5.76 -2.82 27.88
C LEU A 443 5.38 -2.34 29.30
N PHE A 444 4.68 -3.16 30.08
CA PHE A 444 4.29 -2.81 31.45
C PHE A 444 5.20 -3.44 32.52
N ILE A 445 6.15 -4.27 32.10
CA ILE A 445 7.11 -4.93 33.01
C ILE A 445 8.46 -4.20 32.95
N SER A 446 8.76 -3.57 31.80
CA SER A 446 9.95 -2.71 31.59
C SER A 446 9.69 -1.26 31.98
#